data_468f80e9b2d1fa132b2f4da13689308c
#
_entry.id   468f80e9b2d1fa132b2f4da13689308c
#
_cell.length_a   1.000
_cell.length_b   1.000
_cell.length_c   1.000
_cell.angle_alpha   90.00
_cell.angle_beta   90.00
_cell.angle_gamma   90.00
#
_symmetry.space_group_name_H-M   'P 1'
#
loop_
_entity.id
_entity.type
_entity.pdbx_description
1 polymer ?
#
loop_
_entity_poly.entity_id
_entity_poly.type
_entity_poly.pdbx_seq_one_letter_code
_entity_poly.pdbx_strand_id
1 'polypeptide(L)'
;MPQNERTYIAIDLKSYYASVECMERGLDPMQTNLVVADPSRTEKTICLAVSPALKAYGIPGRARLFEVVERVRQVNAERQRRAPGGRLTGKSADDLALKADASLAVDYLVAPPRMAKYIEVSMQIYGIYLKYVSPEDIHTYSIDEVLMDVTGYLETYRTTARELARAMILDVLHTTGITATAGIGSNLYLCKVAMDMMAKRVPPDENGVRIAQLDERSYRALLWEHRPLTDFWRVGRGYAKKLEEHGLYTMGDVARCSIGKPNEYYNEGLLYKLFGVNAELLIDHAWGWEPCRMADIKAYRPETNSISSGQVLQCPYPYDKARLVVREMAEAVALELLEKRIVTDQLTLTVGYDIENTASGSYRGETVLDPYGRKIPKHAHGTATLGQKTSSVRRIVDAVLGIYDEKADPKLTVRRLTVTANRLMREEEALRDPEQPVQFSLFDDPAAQERQLRQEEAKQERERRIQEALLGIKKKYGKNAILSGGSYLDGATARERNRQIGGHKA
;
A
#
# COMPACT_ATOMS: atom_id res chain seq x y z
N MET A 1 16.59 -22.96 -30.44
CA MET A 1 17.18 -23.33 -29.14
C MET A 1 16.04 -23.36 -28.15
N PRO A 2 15.90 -24.37 -27.29
CA PRO A 2 14.89 -24.31 -26.25
C PRO A 2 15.18 -23.05 -25.43
N GLN A 3 14.18 -22.22 -25.23
CA GLN A 3 14.24 -21.12 -24.27
C GLN A 3 14.60 -21.78 -22.93
N ASN A 4 15.74 -21.39 -22.32
CA ASN A 4 16.11 -21.88 -21.01
C ASN A 4 14.91 -21.70 -20.08
N GLU A 5 14.30 -22.82 -19.67
CA GLU A 5 13.22 -22.83 -18.70
C GLU A 5 13.72 -22.10 -17.45
N ARG A 6 13.14 -20.95 -17.15
CA ARG A 6 13.49 -20.20 -15.95
C ARG A 6 12.73 -20.76 -14.76
N THR A 7 13.32 -20.54 -13.58
CA THR A 7 12.71 -20.96 -12.33
C THR A 7 12.71 -19.80 -11.35
N TYR A 8 11.53 -19.42 -10.91
CA TYR A 8 11.32 -18.34 -9.96
C TYR A 8 10.75 -18.88 -8.65
N ILE A 9 11.15 -18.26 -7.54
CA ILE A 9 10.60 -18.54 -6.21
C ILE A 9 9.99 -17.23 -5.67
N ALA A 10 8.74 -17.32 -5.19
CA ALA A 10 8.11 -16.30 -4.38
C ALA A 10 8.07 -16.77 -2.92
N ILE A 11 8.41 -15.93 -1.95
CA ILE A 11 8.31 -16.23 -0.51
C ILE A 11 7.52 -15.12 0.17
N ASP A 12 6.52 -15.51 0.99
CA ASP A 12 5.65 -14.63 1.79
C ASP A 12 5.72 -15.04 3.28
N LEU A 13 6.08 -14.08 4.14
CA LEU A 13 6.20 -14.28 5.58
C LEU A 13 4.81 -14.35 6.23
N LYS A 14 4.57 -15.39 6.99
CA LYS A 14 3.22 -15.67 7.51
C LYS A 14 2.77 -14.68 8.55
N SER A 15 1.70 -13.92 8.26
CA SER A 15 1.11 -12.91 9.16
C SER A 15 2.15 -11.95 9.74
N TYR A 16 3.08 -11.49 8.93
CA TYR A 16 4.36 -10.91 9.27
C TYR A 16 4.37 -10.02 10.52
N TYR A 17 3.61 -8.90 10.53
CA TYR A 17 3.61 -8.00 11.69
C TYR A 17 3.15 -8.68 12.99
N ALA A 18 2.15 -9.57 12.91
CA ALA A 18 1.70 -10.30 14.08
C ALA A 18 2.75 -11.29 14.56
N SER A 19 3.47 -11.94 13.62
CA SER A 19 4.56 -12.84 13.95
C SER A 19 5.73 -12.12 14.62
N VAL A 20 6.14 -10.95 14.11
CA VAL A 20 7.15 -10.11 14.76
C VAL A 20 6.72 -9.73 16.18
N GLU A 21 5.47 -9.31 16.37
CA GLU A 21 4.96 -8.93 17.71
C GLU A 21 4.89 -10.11 18.68
N CYS A 22 4.59 -11.32 18.21
CA CYS A 22 4.66 -12.53 19.04
C CYS A 22 6.10 -12.83 19.45
N MET A 23 7.02 -12.88 18.48
CA MET A 23 8.44 -13.21 18.75
C MET A 23 9.09 -12.24 19.74
N GLU A 24 8.83 -10.94 19.60
CA GLU A 24 9.32 -9.89 20.51
C GLU A 24 8.79 -10.05 21.96
N ARG A 25 7.71 -10.81 22.15
CA ARG A 25 7.13 -11.12 23.46
C ARG A 25 7.46 -12.53 23.95
N GLY A 26 8.28 -13.29 23.22
CA GLY A 26 8.58 -14.67 23.53
C GLY A 26 7.39 -15.62 23.36
N LEU A 27 6.44 -15.28 22.46
CA LEU A 27 5.24 -16.04 22.17
C LEU A 27 5.35 -16.74 20.81
N ASP A 28 4.71 -17.90 20.67
CA ASP A 28 4.62 -18.62 19.41
C ASP A 28 3.58 -17.95 18.49
N PRO A 29 3.99 -17.43 17.30
CA PRO A 29 3.08 -16.80 16.34
C PRO A 29 1.97 -17.72 15.84
N MET A 30 2.22 -19.05 15.81
CA MET A 30 1.28 -20.04 15.30
C MET A 30 0.20 -20.40 16.30
N GLN A 31 0.42 -20.13 17.59
CA GLN A 31 -0.46 -20.53 18.68
C GLN A 31 -1.08 -19.34 19.44
N THR A 32 -0.50 -18.15 19.31
CA THR A 32 -0.98 -16.98 20.03
C THR A 32 -2.02 -16.23 19.24
N ASN A 33 -3.17 -15.94 19.85
CA ASN A 33 -4.18 -15.02 19.32
C ASN A 33 -3.72 -13.58 19.50
N LEU A 34 -3.38 -12.90 18.41
CA LEU A 34 -2.89 -11.53 18.44
C LEU A 34 -3.33 -10.76 17.20
N VAL A 35 -3.67 -9.48 17.40
CA VAL A 35 -3.86 -8.50 16.33
C VAL A 35 -2.89 -7.33 16.48
N VAL A 36 -2.39 -6.82 15.34
CA VAL A 36 -1.62 -5.58 15.31
C VAL A 36 -2.56 -4.44 14.93
N ALA A 37 -2.91 -3.63 15.92
CA ALA A 37 -3.80 -2.49 15.75
C ALA A 37 -3.42 -1.36 16.72
N ASP A 38 -3.75 -0.11 16.38
CA ASP A 38 -3.54 1.02 17.28
C ASP A 38 -4.78 1.23 18.17
N PRO A 39 -4.74 0.83 19.46
CA PRO A 39 -5.89 0.95 20.35
C PRO A 39 -6.19 2.42 20.74
N SER A 40 -5.26 3.34 20.49
CA SER A 40 -5.51 4.78 20.71
C SER A 40 -6.41 5.41 19.65
N ARG A 41 -6.63 4.70 18.53
CA ARG A 41 -7.62 5.03 17.52
C ARG A 41 -8.96 4.40 17.86
N THR A 42 -10.00 4.73 17.09
CA THR A 42 -11.33 4.13 17.29
C THR A 42 -11.32 2.64 16.91
N GLU A 43 -12.30 1.88 17.39
CA GLU A 43 -12.51 0.47 17.00
C GLU A 43 -12.71 0.27 15.48
N LYS A 44 -12.92 1.35 14.72
CA LYS A 44 -12.96 1.33 13.25
C LYS A 44 -11.57 1.24 12.61
N THR A 45 -10.48 1.25 13.41
CA THR A 45 -9.11 1.09 12.91
C THR A 45 -8.94 -0.26 12.20
N ILE A 46 -8.14 -0.28 11.13
CA ILE A 46 -7.81 -1.53 10.43
C ILE A 46 -6.68 -2.21 11.20
N CYS A 47 -6.82 -3.49 11.47
CA CYS A 47 -5.73 -4.33 11.93
C CYS A 47 -4.71 -4.51 10.80
N LEU A 48 -3.46 -4.20 11.06
CA LEU A 48 -2.38 -4.37 10.08
C LEU A 48 -2.06 -5.85 9.84
N ALA A 49 -2.20 -6.65 10.89
CA ALA A 49 -2.09 -8.10 10.81
C ALA A 49 -2.94 -8.78 11.89
N VAL A 50 -3.29 -10.02 11.60
CA VAL A 50 -3.95 -10.97 12.50
C VAL A 50 -3.11 -12.24 12.53
N SER A 51 -2.84 -12.78 13.71
CA SER A 51 -2.05 -14.02 13.86
C SER A 51 -2.73 -15.23 13.20
N PRO A 52 -1.96 -16.26 12.82
CA PRO A 52 -2.52 -17.47 12.22
C PRO A 52 -3.55 -18.16 13.13
N ALA A 53 -3.29 -18.25 14.44
CA ALA A 53 -4.21 -18.82 15.41
C ALA A 53 -5.57 -18.09 15.41
N LEU A 54 -5.53 -16.76 15.44
CA LEU A 54 -6.77 -15.96 15.45
C LEU A 54 -7.51 -15.99 14.11
N LYS A 55 -6.79 -16.09 12.97
CA LYS A 55 -7.39 -16.30 11.64
C LYS A 55 -8.20 -17.61 11.56
N ALA A 56 -7.81 -18.65 12.31
CA ALA A 56 -8.53 -19.93 12.35
C ALA A 56 -9.97 -19.78 12.86
N TYR A 57 -10.28 -18.74 13.62
CA TYR A 57 -11.64 -18.39 14.05
C TYR A 57 -12.44 -17.62 12.98
N GLY A 58 -11.94 -17.50 11.74
CA GLY A 58 -12.63 -16.84 10.62
C GLY A 58 -12.45 -15.32 10.58
N ILE A 59 -11.42 -14.79 11.25
CA ILE A 59 -11.09 -13.36 11.24
C ILE A 59 -10.18 -13.07 10.05
N PRO A 60 -10.55 -12.13 9.14
CA PRO A 60 -9.72 -11.76 7.99
C PRO A 60 -8.38 -11.14 8.39
N GLY A 61 -7.36 -11.29 7.57
CA GLY A 61 -6.01 -10.76 7.85
C GLY A 61 -5.93 -9.23 8.01
N ARG A 62 -6.89 -8.50 7.43
CA ARG A 62 -7.04 -7.04 7.51
C ARG A 62 -8.42 -6.61 8.02
N ALA A 63 -8.93 -7.32 9.01
CA ALA A 63 -10.17 -6.97 9.69
C ALA A 63 -10.09 -5.57 10.33
N ARG A 64 -11.21 -4.92 10.50
CA ARG A 64 -11.31 -3.79 11.44
C ARG A 64 -11.39 -4.31 12.87
N LEU A 65 -10.91 -3.54 13.82
CA LEU A 65 -10.86 -4.00 15.22
C LEU A 65 -12.25 -4.38 15.75
N PHE A 66 -13.32 -3.64 15.40
CA PHE A 66 -14.68 -3.98 15.79
C PHE A 66 -15.16 -5.34 15.20
N GLU A 67 -14.70 -5.72 14.01
CA GLU A 67 -15.02 -7.01 13.39
C GLU A 67 -14.35 -8.15 14.16
N VAL A 68 -13.13 -7.92 14.67
CA VAL A 68 -12.42 -8.85 15.55
C VAL A 68 -13.22 -9.05 16.84
N VAL A 69 -13.61 -7.95 17.50
CA VAL A 69 -14.41 -7.96 18.74
C VAL A 69 -15.70 -8.75 18.53
N GLU A 70 -16.44 -8.45 17.47
CA GLU A 70 -17.72 -9.12 17.18
C GLU A 70 -17.54 -10.60 16.87
N ARG A 71 -16.52 -10.95 16.07
CA ARG A 71 -16.26 -12.37 15.75
C ARG A 71 -15.84 -13.18 16.96
N VAL A 72 -14.96 -12.63 17.82
CA VAL A 72 -14.57 -13.28 19.07
C VAL A 72 -15.77 -13.47 20.00
N ARG A 73 -16.67 -12.49 20.08
CA ARG A 73 -17.92 -12.61 20.83
C ARG A 73 -18.79 -13.77 20.33
N GLN A 74 -18.95 -13.91 19.01
CA GLN A 74 -19.69 -15.02 18.39
C GLN A 74 -19.05 -16.39 18.72
N VAL A 75 -17.73 -16.49 18.56
CA VAL A 75 -16.97 -17.70 18.87
C VAL A 75 -17.13 -18.07 20.34
N ASN A 76 -17.07 -17.09 21.24
CA ASN A 76 -17.26 -17.34 22.67
C ASN A 76 -18.70 -17.76 23.02
N ALA A 77 -19.71 -17.25 22.34
CA ALA A 77 -21.10 -17.72 22.48
C ALA A 77 -21.23 -19.18 22.00
N GLU A 78 -20.55 -19.59 20.94
CA GLU A 78 -20.53 -21.00 20.49
C GLU A 78 -19.78 -21.89 21.49
N ARG A 79 -18.63 -21.45 22.01
CA ARG A 79 -17.85 -22.17 23.02
C ARG A 79 -18.64 -22.34 24.30
N GLN A 80 -19.32 -21.29 24.75
CA GLN A 80 -20.17 -21.38 25.97
C GLN A 80 -21.24 -22.45 25.87
N ARG A 81 -21.87 -22.63 24.69
CA ARG A 81 -22.87 -23.72 24.50
C ARG A 81 -22.25 -25.11 24.60
N ARG A 82 -20.95 -25.25 24.33
CA ARG A 82 -20.23 -26.54 24.37
C ARG A 82 -19.46 -26.74 25.69
N ALA A 83 -19.31 -25.67 26.48
CA ALA A 83 -18.60 -25.74 27.76
C ALA A 83 -19.31 -26.59 28.80
N PRO A 84 -18.58 -27.29 29.69
CA PRO A 84 -19.16 -28.01 30.81
C PRO A 84 -20.03 -27.08 31.64
N GLY A 85 -21.28 -27.47 31.88
CA GLY A 85 -22.26 -26.67 32.63
C GLY A 85 -22.71 -25.38 31.93
N GLY A 86 -22.43 -25.20 30.62
CA GLY A 86 -22.83 -24.01 29.83
C GLY A 86 -22.18 -22.70 30.27
N ARG A 87 -21.04 -22.76 30.96
CA ARG A 87 -20.34 -21.57 31.47
C ARG A 87 -18.86 -21.57 31.08
N LEU A 88 -18.37 -20.41 30.68
CA LEU A 88 -16.94 -20.17 30.51
C LEU A 88 -16.37 -19.71 31.87
N THR A 89 -15.30 -20.35 32.33
CA THR A 89 -14.71 -20.14 33.68
C THR A 89 -13.43 -19.32 33.65
N GLY A 90 -12.84 -19.14 32.45
CA GLY A 90 -11.62 -18.36 32.25
C GLY A 90 -11.49 -17.87 30.81
N LYS A 91 -10.33 -17.33 30.45
CA LYS A 91 -10.02 -16.89 29.09
C LYS A 91 -8.55 -17.12 28.79
N SER A 92 -8.24 -17.37 27.51
CA SER A 92 -6.86 -17.55 27.04
C SER A 92 -6.67 -16.98 25.65
N ALA A 93 -5.48 -16.42 25.41
CA ALA A 93 -5.01 -16.06 24.07
C ALA A 93 -4.14 -17.17 23.44
N ASP A 94 -3.92 -18.28 24.15
CA ASP A 94 -3.16 -19.43 23.66
C ASP A 94 -4.11 -20.49 23.08
N ASP A 95 -3.92 -20.79 21.79
CA ASP A 95 -4.77 -21.73 21.05
C ASP A 95 -4.64 -23.18 21.56
N LEU A 96 -3.45 -23.58 22.09
CA LEU A 96 -3.29 -24.90 22.72
C LEU A 96 -4.12 -25.01 24.01
N ALA A 97 -4.04 -24.00 24.86
CA ALA A 97 -4.86 -23.97 26.08
C ALA A 97 -6.36 -23.97 25.74
N LEU A 98 -6.77 -23.22 24.70
CA LEU A 98 -8.15 -23.18 24.24
C LEU A 98 -8.64 -24.53 23.66
N LYS A 99 -7.75 -25.30 23.05
CA LYS A 99 -8.05 -26.66 22.55
C LYS A 99 -8.10 -27.69 23.68
N ALA A 100 -7.24 -27.53 24.68
CA ALA A 100 -7.19 -28.45 25.84
C ALA A 100 -8.36 -28.24 26.80
N ASP A 101 -8.87 -27.00 26.95
CA ASP A 101 -9.95 -26.70 27.90
C ASP A 101 -11.11 -25.95 27.20
N ALA A 102 -12.24 -26.66 27.06
CA ALA A 102 -13.47 -26.15 26.48
C ALA A 102 -14.15 -25.05 27.33
N SER A 103 -13.81 -24.94 28.63
CA SER A 103 -14.36 -23.90 29.52
C SER A 103 -13.69 -22.52 29.37
N LEU A 104 -12.61 -22.42 28.61
CA LEU A 104 -11.92 -21.13 28.37
C LEU A 104 -12.58 -20.36 27.24
N ALA A 105 -12.79 -19.05 27.46
CA ALA A 105 -13.13 -18.10 26.41
C ALA A 105 -11.90 -17.78 25.54
N VAL A 106 -12.11 -17.57 24.25
CA VAL A 106 -11.09 -17.00 23.36
C VAL A 106 -10.86 -15.56 23.76
N ASP A 107 -9.61 -15.24 24.07
CA ASP A 107 -9.08 -13.89 24.24
C ASP A 107 -7.98 -13.63 23.19
N TYR A 108 -7.54 -12.40 23.03
CA TYR A 108 -6.48 -12.04 22.12
C TYR A 108 -5.70 -10.80 22.60
N LEU A 109 -4.46 -10.70 22.17
CA LEU A 109 -3.60 -9.57 22.44
C LEU A 109 -3.77 -8.49 21.36
N VAL A 110 -3.78 -7.21 21.73
CA VAL A 110 -3.72 -6.08 20.82
C VAL A 110 -2.36 -5.45 20.93
N ALA A 111 -1.54 -5.58 19.88
CA ALA A 111 -0.21 -5.00 19.81
C ALA A 111 -0.25 -3.68 19.01
N PRO A 112 0.21 -2.55 19.58
CA PRO A 112 0.38 -1.32 18.81
C PRO A 112 1.40 -1.52 17.67
N PRO A 113 1.19 -0.92 16.48
CA PRO A 113 2.14 -0.99 15.38
C PRO A 113 3.52 -0.43 15.77
N ARG A 114 4.60 -1.07 15.32
CA ARG A 114 6.00 -0.63 15.45
C ARG A 114 6.69 -0.76 14.10
N MET A 115 6.38 0.16 13.18
CA MET A 115 6.79 0.05 11.77
C MET A 115 8.31 0.02 11.58
N ALA A 116 9.07 0.77 12.40
CA ALA A 116 10.54 0.74 12.35
C ALA A 116 11.08 -0.66 12.70
N LYS A 117 10.49 -1.33 13.70
CA LYS A 117 10.88 -2.70 14.07
C LYS A 117 10.56 -3.70 12.97
N TYR A 118 9.42 -3.55 12.31
CA TYR A 118 9.08 -4.43 11.18
C TYR A 118 10.03 -4.25 10.01
N ILE A 119 10.45 -3.02 9.71
CA ILE A 119 11.47 -2.77 8.69
C ILE A 119 12.81 -3.41 9.08
N GLU A 120 13.24 -3.25 10.35
CA GLU A 120 14.47 -3.85 10.87
C GLU A 120 14.49 -5.39 10.69
N VAL A 121 13.43 -6.08 11.13
CA VAL A 121 13.32 -7.53 10.99
C VAL A 121 13.23 -7.95 9.53
N SER A 122 12.53 -7.19 8.67
CA SER A 122 12.48 -7.44 7.23
C SER A 122 13.87 -7.34 6.58
N MET A 123 14.66 -6.34 6.96
CA MET A 123 16.04 -6.19 6.49
C MET A 123 16.93 -7.34 6.96
N GLN A 124 16.77 -7.83 8.19
CA GLN A 124 17.45 -9.00 8.71
C GLN A 124 17.12 -10.25 7.87
N ILE A 125 15.83 -10.46 7.57
CA ILE A 125 15.38 -11.59 6.73
C ILE A 125 15.91 -11.46 5.30
N TYR A 126 15.90 -10.25 4.73
CA TYR A 126 16.53 -10.00 3.42
C TYR A 126 18.00 -10.39 3.43
N GLY A 127 18.74 -10.07 4.50
CA GLY A 127 20.12 -10.50 4.69
C GLY A 127 20.30 -12.04 4.71
N ILE A 128 19.27 -12.78 5.15
CA ILE A 128 19.27 -14.25 5.08
C ILE A 128 19.16 -14.71 3.62
N TYR A 129 18.25 -14.14 2.85
CA TYR A 129 18.10 -14.49 1.42
C TYR A 129 19.36 -14.20 0.61
N LEU A 130 20.13 -13.17 0.96
CA LEU A 130 21.40 -12.83 0.32
C LEU A 130 22.51 -13.90 0.51
N LYS A 131 22.36 -14.84 1.44
CA LYS A 131 23.27 -16.00 1.55
C LYS A 131 23.09 -17.00 0.41
N TYR A 132 21.93 -16.98 -0.25
CA TYR A 132 21.50 -17.94 -1.26
C TYR A 132 21.43 -17.37 -2.66
N VAL A 133 21.01 -16.12 -2.80
CA VAL A 133 20.71 -15.48 -4.09
C VAL A 133 21.28 -14.06 -4.10
N SER A 134 21.86 -13.65 -5.22
CA SER A 134 22.43 -12.31 -5.42
C SER A 134 21.34 -11.22 -5.38
N PRO A 135 21.67 -9.99 -4.94
CA PRO A 135 20.71 -8.86 -4.94
C PRO A 135 20.10 -8.55 -6.31
N GLU A 136 20.84 -8.83 -7.39
CA GLU A 136 20.37 -8.61 -8.76
C GLU A 136 19.20 -9.53 -9.12
N ASP A 137 19.13 -10.72 -8.52
CA ASP A 137 18.12 -11.73 -8.78
C ASP A 137 17.01 -11.77 -7.72
N ILE A 138 17.01 -10.80 -6.77
CA ILE A 138 15.96 -10.64 -5.75
C ILE A 138 15.20 -9.34 -5.99
N HIS A 139 13.87 -9.43 -6.04
CA HIS A 139 12.95 -8.28 -5.98
C HIS A 139 12.16 -8.30 -4.69
N THR A 140 12.35 -7.30 -3.84
CA THR A 140 11.52 -7.06 -2.65
C THR A 140 10.18 -6.48 -3.11
N TYR A 141 9.16 -7.35 -3.22
CA TYR A 141 7.82 -6.95 -3.67
C TYR A 141 7.08 -6.16 -2.58
N SER A 142 7.25 -6.56 -1.33
CA SER A 142 6.74 -5.85 -0.14
C SER A 142 7.68 -6.04 1.05
N ILE A 143 7.27 -5.57 2.23
CA ILE A 143 8.03 -5.74 3.48
C ILE A 143 8.12 -7.20 3.93
N ASP A 144 7.21 -8.06 3.47
CA ASP A 144 7.05 -9.46 3.87
C ASP A 144 7.10 -10.43 2.68
N GLU A 145 7.31 -9.92 1.47
CA GLU A 145 7.29 -10.73 0.26
C GLU A 145 8.45 -10.41 -0.68
N VAL A 146 9.09 -11.47 -1.20
CA VAL A 146 10.18 -11.40 -2.17
C VAL A 146 9.92 -12.32 -3.37
N LEU A 147 10.39 -11.91 -4.54
CA LEU A 147 10.45 -12.70 -5.75
C LEU A 147 11.91 -12.89 -6.13
N MET A 148 12.32 -14.10 -6.52
CA MET A 148 13.70 -14.46 -6.82
C MET A 148 13.79 -15.25 -8.12
N ASP A 149 14.73 -14.91 -8.99
CA ASP A 149 15.15 -15.78 -10.12
C ASP A 149 16.25 -16.71 -9.62
N VAL A 150 15.93 -17.99 -9.53
CA VAL A 150 16.87 -18.99 -9.02
C VAL A 150 17.46 -19.88 -10.11
N THR A 151 17.21 -19.60 -11.37
CA THR A 151 17.57 -20.43 -12.52
C THR A 151 19.04 -20.83 -12.50
N GLY A 152 19.97 -19.89 -12.35
CA GLY A 152 21.41 -20.14 -12.35
C GLY A 152 21.94 -20.80 -11.07
N TYR A 153 21.17 -20.78 -10.00
CA TYR A 153 21.61 -21.26 -8.68
C TYR A 153 21.37 -22.75 -8.47
N LEU A 154 20.35 -23.31 -9.13
CA LEU A 154 19.96 -24.71 -8.96
C LEU A 154 21.06 -25.67 -9.38
N GLU A 155 21.71 -25.41 -10.51
CA GLU A 155 22.86 -26.20 -10.99
C GLU A 155 24.08 -26.01 -10.08
N THR A 156 24.36 -24.73 -9.73
CA THR A 156 25.50 -24.37 -8.87
C THR A 156 25.43 -25.05 -7.51
N TYR A 157 24.26 -25.07 -6.89
CA TYR A 157 24.05 -25.70 -5.58
C TYR A 157 23.70 -27.19 -5.68
N ARG A 158 23.53 -27.74 -6.89
CA ARG A 158 23.08 -29.12 -7.13
C ARG A 158 21.82 -29.46 -6.33
N THR A 159 20.81 -28.58 -6.37
CA THR A 159 19.58 -28.67 -5.59
C THR A 159 18.37 -28.42 -6.45
N THR A 160 17.20 -28.75 -5.96
CA THR A 160 15.92 -28.41 -6.58
C THR A 160 15.41 -27.06 -6.05
N ALA A 161 14.54 -26.39 -6.82
CA ALA A 161 13.91 -25.16 -6.38
C ALA A 161 13.11 -25.32 -5.07
N ARG A 162 12.51 -26.51 -4.86
CA ARG A 162 11.78 -26.85 -3.63
C ARG A 162 12.70 -26.95 -2.42
N GLU A 163 13.83 -27.62 -2.58
CA GLU A 163 14.83 -27.76 -1.50
C GLU A 163 15.46 -26.40 -1.17
N LEU A 164 15.79 -25.61 -2.19
CA LEU A 164 16.32 -24.25 -2.01
C LEU A 164 15.33 -23.34 -1.28
N ALA A 165 14.06 -23.33 -1.71
CA ALA A 165 13.01 -22.57 -1.03
C ALA A 165 12.84 -23.01 0.43
N ARG A 166 12.84 -24.33 0.66
CA ARG A 166 12.74 -24.89 2.03
C ARG A 166 13.93 -24.48 2.89
N ALA A 167 15.15 -24.55 2.36
CA ALA A 167 16.37 -24.15 3.08
C ALA A 167 16.30 -22.67 3.51
N MET A 168 15.91 -21.77 2.59
CA MET A 168 15.74 -20.36 2.89
C MET A 168 14.68 -20.12 3.98
N ILE A 169 13.52 -20.78 3.89
CA ILE A 169 12.44 -20.64 4.87
C ILE A 169 12.87 -21.17 6.25
N LEU A 170 13.59 -22.27 6.30
CA LEU A 170 14.10 -22.82 7.57
C LEU A 170 15.19 -21.93 8.19
N ASP A 171 16.08 -21.32 7.40
CA ASP A 171 17.06 -20.35 7.91
C ASP A 171 16.35 -19.13 8.50
N VAL A 172 15.30 -18.62 7.84
CA VAL A 172 14.44 -17.54 8.38
C VAL A 172 13.77 -17.99 9.68
N LEU A 173 13.16 -19.17 9.71
CA LEU A 173 12.48 -19.71 10.89
C LEU A 173 13.45 -19.87 12.07
N HIS A 174 14.62 -20.47 11.86
CA HIS A 174 15.60 -20.67 12.92
C HIS A 174 16.20 -19.37 13.45
N THR A 175 16.35 -18.36 12.57
CA THR A 175 16.94 -17.07 12.94
C THR A 175 15.93 -16.12 13.60
N THR A 176 14.69 -16.14 13.15
CA THR A 176 13.69 -15.13 13.56
C THR A 176 12.45 -15.71 14.23
N GLY A 177 12.25 -17.02 14.23
CA GLY A 177 11.02 -17.68 14.68
C GLY A 177 9.81 -17.48 13.75
N ILE A 178 10.00 -16.85 12.57
CA ILE A 178 8.93 -16.53 11.64
C ILE A 178 8.94 -17.54 10.50
N THR A 179 7.82 -18.22 10.27
CA THR A 179 7.65 -19.11 9.13
C THR A 179 7.15 -18.38 7.89
N ALA A 180 7.28 -19.04 6.73
CA ALA A 180 6.86 -18.48 5.44
C ALA A 180 6.18 -19.55 4.57
N THR A 181 5.55 -19.09 3.49
CA THR A 181 5.06 -19.93 2.39
C THR A 181 5.83 -19.59 1.12
N ALA A 182 6.03 -20.59 0.24
CA ALA A 182 6.67 -20.35 -1.05
C ALA A 182 5.83 -20.86 -2.23
N GLY A 183 5.98 -20.16 -3.35
CA GLY A 183 5.52 -20.59 -4.65
C GLY A 183 6.68 -20.69 -5.63
N ILE A 184 6.71 -21.74 -6.43
CA ILE A 184 7.70 -21.97 -7.48
C ILE A 184 6.95 -21.89 -8.82
N GLY A 185 7.56 -21.21 -9.80
CA GLY A 185 6.96 -21.07 -11.13
C GLY A 185 7.99 -20.91 -12.23
N SER A 186 7.57 -21.18 -13.48
CA SER A 186 8.36 -20.93 -14.68
C SER A 186 8.49 -19.46 -15.04
N ASN A 187 7.69 -18.59 -14.42
CA ASN A 187 7.73 -17.13 -14.56
C ASN A 187 7.26 -16.46 -13.26
N LEU A 188 7.39 -15.11 -13.18
CA LEU A 188 7.04 -14.31 -12.00
C LEU A 188 5.56 -14.39 -11.64
N TYR A 189 4.67 -14.49 -12.61
CA TYR A 189 3.24 -14.64 -12.37
C TYR A 189 2.92 -15.99 -11.72
N LEU A 190 3.43 -17.07 -12.29
CA LEU A 190 3.14 -18.42 -11.81
C LEU A 190 3.73 -18.71 -10.43
N CYS A 191 4.93 -18.22 -10.10
CA CYS A 191 5.47 -18.39 -8.76
C CYS A 191 4.62 -17.63 -7.72
N LYS A 192 4.14 -16.43 -8.06
CA LYS A 192 3.24 -15.65 -7.18
C LYS A 192 1.89 -16.33 -7.00
N VAL A 193 1.27 -16.81 -8.07
CA VAL A 193 -0.02 -17.53 -8.03
C VAL A 193 0.12 -18.86 -7.26
N ALA A 194 1.22 -19.60 -7.47
CA ALA A 194 1.51 -20.82 -6.71
C ALA A 194 1.58 -20.54 -5.20
N MET A 195 2.24 -19.45 -4.80
CA MET A 195 2.35 -19.04 -3.41
C MET A 195 0.98 -18.61 -2.81
N ASP A 196 0.24 -17.75 -3.51
CA ASP A 196 -0.98 -17.15 -2.97
C ASP A 196 -2.17 -18.11 -2.96
N MET A 197 -2.32 -18.92 -4.00
CA MET A 197 -3.52 -19.74 -4.19
C MET A 197 -3.31 -21.21 -3.83
N MET A 198 -2.12 -21.76 -4.15
CA MET A 198 -1.88 -23.19 -3.99
C MET A 198 -1.16 -23.52 -2.67
N ALA A 199 -0.08 -22.81 -2.30
CA ALA A 199 0.71 -23.13 -1.12
C ALA A 199 -0.11 -23.02 0.18
N LYS A 200 -1.10 -22.12 0.23
CA LYS A 200 -2.00 -21.98 1.39
C LYS A 200 -2.92 -23.19 1.60
N ARG A 201 -3.13 -24.02 0.57
CA ARG A 201 -3.98 -25.21 0.58
C ARG A 201 -3.20 -26.50 0.79
N VAL A 202 -1.88 -26.47 0.54
CA VAL A 202 -1.01 -27.63 0.78
C VAL A 202 -0.83 -27.85 2.28
N PRO A 203 -0.91 -29.10 2.77
CA PRO A 203 -0.55 -29.42 4.15
C PRO A 203 0.89 -28.92 4.47
N PRO A 204 1.12 -28.38 5.67
CA PRO A 204 2.46 -28.01 6.10
C PRO A 204 3.35 -29.25 6.26
N ASP A 205 4.65 -29.09 6.05
CA ASP A 205 5.63 -30.11 6.47
C ASP A 205 5.79 -30.08 8.02
N GLU A 206 6.69 -30.90 8.53
CA GLU A 206 7.02 -31.02 9.97
C GLU A 206 7.45 -29.70 10.64
N ASN A 207 7.96 -28.73 9.83
CA ASN A 207 8.39 -27.39 10.28
C ASN A 207 7.37 -26.30 9.95
N GLY A 208 6.15 -26.68 9.53
CA GLY A 208 5.10 -25.73 9.17
C GLY A 208 5.27 -25.08 7.80
N VAL A 209 6.28 -25.49 7.00
CA VAL A 209 6.58 -24.93 5.68
C VAL A 209 5.59 -25.46 4.65
N ARG A 210 5.14 -24.55 3.76
CA ARG A 210 4.21 -24.86 2.68
C ARG A 210 4.78 -24.35 1.37
N ILE A 211 4.98 -25.26 0.41
CA ILE A 211 5.53 -24.93 -0.91
C ILE A 211 4.64 -25.54 -1.99
N ALA A 212 4.22 -24.71 -2.94
CA ALA A 212 3.53 -25.16 -4.15
C ALA A 212 4.33 -24.79 -5.39
N GLN A 213 4.06 -25.47 -6.49
CA GLN A 213 4.70 -25.25 -7.78
C GLN A 213 3.68 -25.24 -8.90
N LEU A 214 3.83 -24.33 -9.86
CA LEU A 214 3.05 -24.22 -11.08
C LEU A 214 3.96 -23.98 -12.28
N ASP A 215 3.61 -24.65 -13.37
CA ASP A 215 3.97 -24.31 -14.74
C ASP A 215 2.71 -23.90 -15.52
N GLU A 216 2.84 -23.49 -16.75
CA GLU A 216 1.70 -23.03 -17.58
C GLU A 216 0.67 -24.14 -17.77
N ARG A 217 1.09 -25.40 -17.87
CA ARG A 217 0.21 -26.55 -18.07
C ARG A 217 -0.59 -26.86 -16.81
N SER A 218 0.07 -26.95 -15.68
CA SER A 218 -0.57 -27.22 -14.38
C SER A 218 -1.45 -26.03 -13.95
N TYR A 219 -1.05 -24.81 -14.22
CA TYR A 219 -1.87 -23.62 -14.00
C TYR A 219 -3.20 -23.73 -14.74
N ARG A 220 -3.19 -24.03 -16.04
CA ARG A 220 -4.41 -24.17 -16.84
C ARG A 220 -5.26 -25.33 -16.35
N ALA A 221 -4.66 -26.46 -16.01
CA ALA A 221 -5.38 -27.64 -15.56
C ALA A 221 -6.05 -27.43 -14.18
N LEU A 222 -5.43 -26.67 -13.28
CA LEU A 222 -5.87 -26.55 -11.89
C LEU A 222 -6.65 -25.27 -11.58
N LEU A 223 -6.38 -24.17 -12.32
CA LEU A 223 -6.86 -22.85 -11.93
C LEU A 223 -7.71 -22.13 -12.99
N TRP A 224 -7.81 -22.63 -14.22
CA TRP A 224 -8.63 -21.98 -15.24
C TRP A 224 -10.10 -21.84 -14.87
N GLU A 225 -10.65 -22.77 -14.10
CA GLU A 225 -12.05 -22.75 -13.66
C GLU A 225 -12.22 -22.18 -12.25
N HIS A 226 -11.12 -21.66 -11.64
CA HIS A 226 -11.18 -21.10 -10.29
C HIS A 226 -11.98 -19.78 -10.24
N ARG A 227 -12.74 -19.63 -9.15
CA ARG A 227 -13.49 -18.42 -8.76
C ARG A 227 -13.24 -18.09 -7.30
N PRO A 228 -13.27 -16.82 -6.94
CA PRO A 228 -13.49 -15.63 -7.75
C PRO A 228 -12.23 -15.17 -8.52
N LEU A 229 -12.41 -14.38 -9.57
CA LEU A 229 -11.32 -13.78 -10.35
C LEU A 229 -10.38 -12.91 -9.50
N THR A 230 -10.89 -12.30 -8.42
CA THR A 230 -10.11 -11.44 -7.53
C THR A 230 -9.04 -12.17 -6.70
N ASP A 231 -9.01 -13.50 -6.72
CA ASP A 231 -7.93 -14.28 -6.09
C ASP A 231 -6.65 -14.27 -6.92
N PHE A 232 -6.76 -13.97 -8.23
CA PHE A 232 -5.60 -13.90 -9.12
C PHE A 232 -4.86 -12.57 -8.98
N TRP A 233 -3.55 -12.65 -8.95
CA TRP A 233 -2.69 -11.48 -8.91
C TRP A 233 -3.02 -10.51 -10.07
N ARG A 234 -3.08 -9.23 -9.78
CA ARG A 234 -3.45 -8.11 -10.68
C ARG A 234 -4.91 -8.08 -11.15
N VAL A 235 -5.77 -8.98 -10.70
CA VAL A 235 -7.21 -8.88 -10.97
C VAL A 235 -7.92 -8.28 -9.75
N GLY A 236 -8.14 -6.97 -9.77
CA GLY A 236 -8.88 -6.27 -8.73
C GLY A 236 -10.41 -6.32 -8.96
N ARG A 237 -11.18 -5.85 -7.97
CA ARG A 237 -12.66 -5.82 -8.03
C ARG A 237 -13.21 -5.12 -9.29
N GLY A 238 -12.54 -4.06 -9.76
CA GLY A 238 -12.97 -3.33 -10.97
C GLY A 238 -12.82 -4.16 -12.23
N TYR A 239 -11.73 -4.94 -12.34
CA TYR A 239 -11.51 -5.88 -13.45
C TYR A 239 -12.53 -7.02 -13.39
N ALA A 240 -12.65 -7.69 -12.25
CA ALA A 240 -13.59 -8.78 -12.05
C ALA A 240 -15.02 -8.35 -12.41
N LYS A 241 -15.49 -7.20 -11.88
CA LYS A 241 -16.82 -6.67 -12.17
C LYS A 241 -17.05 -6.47 -13.67
N LYS A 242 -16.11 -5.84 -14.39
CA LYS A 242 -16.23 -5.62 -15.84
C LYS A 242 -16.27 -6.93 -16.61
N LEU A 243 -15.47 -7.94 -16.23
CA LEU A 243 -15.48 -9.26 -16.84
C LEU A 243 -16.80 -9.98 -16.60
N GLU A 244 -17.28 -9.99 -15.36
CA GLU A 244 -18.54 -10.62 -14.94
C GLU A 244 -19.76 -10.01 -15.63
N GLU A 245 -19.79 -8.68 -15.84
CA GLU A 245 -20.83 -7.98 -16.61
C GLU A 245 -20.92 -8.46 -18.07
N HIS A 246 -19.84 -9.07 -18.59
CA HIS A 246 -19.77 -9.64 -19.94
C HIS A 246 -19.77 -11.19 -19.95
N GLY A 247 -20.10 -11.82 -18.81
CA GLY A 247 -20.19 -13.28 -18.72
C GLY A 247 -18.85 -14.01 -18.63
N LEU A 248 -17.73 -13.31 -18.35
CA LEU A 248 -16.41 -13.90 -18.17
C LEU A 248 -16.12 -14.00 -16.66
N TYR A 249 -16.16 -15.21 -16.12
CA TYR A 249 -16.09 -15.46 -14.68
C TYR A 249 -14.78 -16.10 -14.22
N THR A 250 -13.98 -16.61 -15.16
CA THR A 250 -12.75 -17.37 -14.88
C THR A 250 -11.60 -16.92 -15.77
N MET A 251 -10.35 -17.24 -15.38
CA MET A 251 -9.20 -16.97 -16.24
C MET A 251 -9.26 -17.83 -17.52
N GLY A 252 -9.84 -19.03 -17.45
CA GLY A 252 -10.13 -19.84 -18.64
C GLY A 252 -11.10 -19.17 -19.62
N ASP A 253 -12.11 -18.44 -19.13
CA ASP A 253 -13.02 -17.67 -19.99
C ASP A 253 -12.29 -16.53 -20.69
N VAL A 254 -11.40 -15.81 -19.96
CA VAL A 254 -10.56 -14.74 -20.54
C VAL A 254 -9.63 -15.32 -21.62
N ALA A 255 -8.96 -16.44 -21.34
CA ALA A 255 -8.07 -17.09 -22.28
C ALA A 255 -8.83 -17.56 -23.56
N ARG A 256 -9.99 -18.19 -23.40
CA ARG A 256 -10.84 -18.59 -24.53
C ARG A 256 -11.36 -17.39 -25.32
N CYS A 257 -11.74 -16.30 -24.64
CA CYS A 257 -12.15 -15.06 -25.28
C CYS A 257 -11.03 -14.49 -26.16
N SER A 258 -9.78 -14.51 -25.73
CA SER A 258 -8.66 -13.91 -26.46
C SER A 258 -8.38 -14.56 -27.83
N ILE A 259 -8.82 -15.80 -28.05
CA ILE A 259 -8.63 -16.53 -29.30
C ILE A 259 -9.90 -16.62 -30.16
N GLY A 260 -10.97 -15.95 -29.77
CA GLY A 260 -12.21 -15.88 -30.54
C GLY A 260 -12.02 -15.14 -31.86
N LYS A 261 -12.85 -15.49 -32.86
CA LYS A 261 -12.76 -14.87 -34.17
C LYS A 261 -13.19 -13.41 -34.14
N PRO A 262 -12.67 -12.55 -35.03
CA PRO A 262 -12.98 -11.11 -35.05
C PRO A 262 -14.48 -10.77 -35.19
N ASN A 263 -15.28 -11.68 -35.77
CA ASN A 263 -16.73 -11.52 -35.94
C ASN A 263 -17.56 -12.13 -34.80
N GLU A 264 -16.94 -12.75 -33.81
CA GLU A 264 -17.62 -13.31 -32.64
C GLU A 264 -17.68 -12.22 -31.53
N TYR A 265 -18.67 -12.35 -30.63
CA TYR A 265 -18.78 -11.42 -29.49
C TYR A 265 -17.59 -11.54 -28.52
N TYR A 266 -17.21 -12.78 -28.22
CA TYR A 266 -16.05 -13.08 -27.38
C TYR A 266 -14.80 -13.17 -28.25
N ASN A 267 -14.04 -12.11 -28.29
CA ASN A 267 -12.78 -12.03 -29.01
C ASN A 267 -11.81 -11.07 -28.28
N GLU A 268 -10.58 -11.03 -28.72
CA GLU A 268 -9.55 -10.15 -28.16
C GLU A 268 -9.98 -8.68 -28.15
N GLY A 269 -10.67 -8.21 -29.20
CA GLY A 269 -11.18 -6.85 -29.30
C GLY A 269 -12.12 -6.44 -28.18
N LEU A 270 -12.91 -7.37 -27.63
CA LEU A 270 -13.73 -7.12 -26.43
C LEU A 270 -12.84 -6.80 -25.23
N LEU A 271 -11.77 -7.56 -24.99
CA LEU A 271 -10.85 -7.35 -23.87
C LEU A 271 -10.13 -6.00 -24.00
N TYR A 272 -9.67 -5.63 -25.20
CA TYR A 272 -9.09 -4.31 -25.44
C TYR A 272 -10.09 -3.16 -25.26
N LYS A 273 -11.34 -3.36 -25.66
CA LYS A 273 -12.42 -2.38 -25.42
C LYS A 273 -12.65 -2.14 -23.92
N LEU A 274 -12.55 -3.17 -23.09
CA LEU A 274 -12.79 -3.09 -21.64
C LEU A 274 -11.60 -2.52 -20.87
N PHE A 275 -10.37 -2.86 -21.27
CA PHE A 275 -9.16 -2.62 -20.48
C PHE A 275 -8.07 -1.82 -21.19
N GLY A 276 -8.25 -1.48 -22.47
CA GLY A 276 -7.21 -0.83 -23.28
C GLY A 276 -5.96 -1.71 -23.36
N VAL A 277 -4.79 -1.10 -23.38
CA VAL A 277 -3.49 -1.79 -23.42
C VAL A 277 -3.28 -2.78 -22.27
N ASN A 278 -3.95 -2.59 -21.15
CA ASN A 278 -3.86 -3.52 -20.01
C ASN A 278 -4.52 -4.90 -20.30
N ALA A 279 -5.24 -5.04 -21.42
CA ALA A 279 -5.76 -6.33 -21.87
C ALA A 279 -4.64 -7.31 -22.19
N GLU A 280 -3.50 -6.86 -22.71
CA GLU A 280 -2.34 -7.70 -23.03
C GLU A 280 -1.87 -8.47 -21.80
N LEU A 281 -1.60 -7.77 -20.70
CA LEU A 281 -1.16 -8.41 -19.47
C LEU A 281 -2.23 -9.36 -18.89
N LEU A 282 -3.51 -8.99 -18.99
CA LEU A 282 -4.61 -9.85 -18.53
C LEU A 282 -4.70 -11.14 -19.35
N ILE A 283 -4.54 -11.05 -20.68
CA ILE A 283 -4.53 -12.21 -21.60
C ILE A 283 -3.33 -13.10 -21.30
N ASP A 284 -2.13 -12.52 -21.21
CA ASP A 284 -0.92 -13.26 -20.89
C ASP A 284 -1.08 -14.05 -19.58
N HIS A 285 -1.53 -13.38 -18.52
CA HIS A 285 -1.80 -14.03 -17.24
C HIS A 285 -2.88 -15.11 -17.31
N ALA A 286 -3.91 -14.90 -18.13
CA ALA A 286 -4.94 -15.93 -18.34
C ALA A 286 -4.37 -17.20 -18.98
N TRP A 287 -3.36 -17.07 -19.83
CA TRP A 287 -2.62 -18.19 -20.40
C TRP A 287 -1.52 -18.76 -19.48
N GLY A 288 -1.22 -18.10 -18.37
CA GLY A 288 -0.14 -18.43 -17.45
C GLY A 288 1.24 -17.92 -17.92
N TRP A 289 1.25 -16.92 -18.78
CA TRP A 289 2.44 -16.31 -19.34
C TRP A 289 2.78 -14.99 -18.62
N GLU A 290 4.07 -14.71 -18.45
CA GLU A 290 4.57 -13.43 -17.95
C GLU A 290 5.95 -13.16 -18.60
N PRO A 291 6.02 -12.19 -19.50
CA PRO A 291 7.28 -11.87 -20.19
C PRO A 291 8.29 -11.14 -19.33
N CYS A 292 7.84 -10.45 -18.26
CA CYS A 292 8.70 -9.67 -17.38
C CYS A 292 9.69 -10.57 -16.63
N ARG A 293 10.95 -10.18 -16.66
CA ARG A 293 12.06 -10.87 -15.99
C ARG A 293 12.65 -10.01 -14.89
N MET A 294 13.47 -10.61 -14.04
CA MET A 294 14.16 -9.88 -12.96
C MET A 294 14.99 -8.70 -13.50
N ALA A 295 15.68 -8.90 -14.62
CA ALA A 295 16.45 -7.84 -15.28
C ALA A 295 15.58 -6.63 -15.69
N ASP A 296 14.36 -6.88 -16.19
CA ASP A 296 13.43 -5.82 -16.58
C ASP A 296 12.97 -5.01 -15.35
N ILE A 297 12.66 -5.69 -14.24
CA ILE A 297 12.33 -5.04 -12.98
C ILE A 297 13.48 -4.17 -12.49
N LYS A 298 14.72 -4.68 -12.55
CA LYS A 298 15.92 -3.94 -12.11
C LYS A 298 16.24 -2.75 -13.01
N ALA A 299 16.01 -2.88 -14.31
CA ALA A 299 16.22 -1.82 -15.29
C ALA A 299 15.14 -0.74 -15.26
N TYR A 300 13.93 -1.08 -14.77
CA TYR A 300 12.81 -0.16 -14.77
C TYR A 300 13.08 1.10 -13.95
N ARG A 301 12.85 2.23 -14.57
CA ARG A 301 12.90 3.55 -13.91
C ARG A 301 11.53 4.18 -14.04
N PRO A 302 10.77 4.27 -12.93
CA PRO A 302 9.44 4.86 -12.98
C PRO A 302 9.53 6.34 -13.36
N GLU A 303 8.77 6.73 -14.37
CA GLU A 303 8.49 8.13 -14.66
C GLU A 303 7.44 8.62 -13.66
N THR A 304 7.89 9.32 -12.64
CA THR A 304 6.99 9.85 -11.61
C THR A 304 6.37 11.15 -12.12
N ASN A 305 5.12 11.09 -12.58
CA ASN A 305 4.38 12.25 -13.06
C ASN A 305 3.69 13.04 -11.94
N SER A 306 3.60 12.48 -10.72
CA SER A 306 2.98 13.15 -9.58
C SER A 306 3.50 12.62 -8.24
N ILE A 307 3.48 13.48 -7.21
CA ILE A 307 3.67 13.13 -5.80
C ILE A 307 2.41 13.50 -5.05
N SER A 308 1.87 12.57 -4.28
CA SER A 308 0.64 12.76 -3.53
C SER A 308 0.83 12.46 -2.04
N SER A 309 0.33 13.36 -1.21
CA SER A 309 0.24 13.18 0.25
C SER A 309 -1.21 13.16 0.68
N GLY A 310 -1.65 12.04 1.29
CA GLY A 310 -3.01 11.87 1.79
C GLY A 310 -3.06 11.69 3.31
N GLN A 311 -4.09 12.22 3.94
CA GLN A 311 -4.34 12.04 5.37
C GLN A 311 -5.82 11.82 5.66
N VAL A 312 -6.12 10.80 6.48
CA VAL A 312 -7.43 10.64 7.13
C VAL A 312 -7.30 11.19 8.54
N LEU A 313 -8.11 12.20 8.85
CA LEU A 313 -8.10 12.85 10.17
C LEU A 313 -8.70 11.91 11.24
N GLN A 314 -8.24 12.01 12.47
CA GLN A 314 -8.69 11.13 13.57
C GLN A 314 -10.16 11.35 13.93
N CYS A 315 -10.63 12.58 13.84
CA CYS A 315 -12.02 12.98 14.04
C CYS A 315 -12.45 13.97 12.94
N PRO A 316 -13.75 14.30 12.83
CA PRO A 316 -14.21 15.38 11.96
C PRO A 316 -13.58 16.71 12.36
N TYR A 317 -12.95 17.40 11.41
CA TYR A 317 -12.30 18.70 11.65
C TYR A 317 -13.17 19.83 11.10
N PRO A 318 -13.37 20.91 11.84
CA PRO A 318 -13.95 22.14 11.30
C PRO A 318 -13.01 22.76 10.26
N TYR A 319 -13.55 23.65 9.44
CA TYR A 319 -12.87 24.30 8.32
C TYR A 319 -11.47 24.83 8.67
N ASP A 320 -11.34 25.63 9.73
CA ASP A 320 -10.08 26.29 10.08
C ASP A 320 -8.99 25.30 10.52
N LYS A 321 -9.36 24.26 11.28
CA LYS A 321 -8.42 23.19 11.68
C LYS A 321 -7.99 22.36 10.45
N ALA A 322 -8.90 22.05 9.55
CA ALA A 322 -8.56 21.33 8.33
C ALA A 322 -7.67 22.18 7.41
N ARG A 323 -7.88 23.50 7.34
CA ARG A 323 -7.02 24.43 6.60
C ARG A 323 -5.59 24.44 7.11
N LEU A 324 -5.40 24.39 8.44
CA LEU A 324 -4.07 24.25 9.04
C LEU A 324 -3.37 22.96 8.60
N VAL A 325 -4.09 21.84 8.61
CA VAL A 325 -3.54 20.55 8.14
C VAL A 325 -3.20 20.60 6.65
N VAL A 326 -4.01 21.23 5.82
CA VAL A 326 -3.72 21.43 4.39
C VAL A 326 -2.40 22.19 4.20
N ARG A 327 -2.16 23.23 5.00
CA ARG A 327 -0.89 23.98 5.02
C ARG A 327 0.29 23.07 5.35
N GLU A 328 0.20 22.31 6.43
CA GLU A 328 1.25 21.37 6.86
C GLU A 328 1.54 20.30 5.78
N MET A 329 0.49 19.83 5.09
CA MET A 329 0.64 18.86 4.00
C MET A 329 1.31 19.48 2.77
N ALA A 330 0.96 20.71 2.41
CA ALA A 330 1.58 21.44 1.31
C ALA A 330 3.07 21.73 1.59
N GLU A 331 3.42 22.17 2.82
CA GLU A 331 4.81 22.34 3.27
C GLU A 331 5.60 21.02 3.14
N ALA A 332 5.01 19.90 3.53
CA ALA A 332 5.66 18.58 3.45
C ALA A 332 5.89 18.14 1.99
N VAL A 333 4.92 18.35 1.11
CA VAL A 333 5.04 18.05 -0.34
C VAL A 333 6.13 18.91 -0.96
N ALA A 334 6.19 20.22 -0.67
CA ALA A 334 7.21 21.11 -1.19
C ALA A 334 8.64 20.71 -0.73
N LEU A 335 8.80 20.32 0.53
CA LEU A 335 10.09 19.82 1.03
C LEU A 335 10.49 18.48 0.38
N GLU A 336 9.53 17.61 0.08
CA GLU A 336 9.79 16.35 -0.63
C GLU A 336 10.21 16.60 -2.08
N LEU A 337 9.60 17.57 -2.77
CA LEU A 337 10.02 18.01 -4.12
C LEU A 337 11.47 18.50 -4.10
N LEU A 338 11.81 19.36 -3.16
CA LEU A 338 13.17 19.88 -3.00
C LEU A 338 14.18 18.74 -2.71
N GLU A 339 13.84 17.82 -1.82
CA GLU A 339 14.70 16.68 -1.47
C GLU A 339 15.02 15.81 -2.69
N LYS A 340 14.03 15.60 -3.55
CA LYS A 340 14.14 14.79 -4.77
C LYS A 340 14.70 15.58 -5.98
N ARG A 341 14.96 16.87 -5.82
CA ARG A 341 15.38 17.80 -6.90
C ARG A 341 14.42 17.77 -8.10
N ILE A 342 13.13 17.87 -7.80
CA ILE A 342 12.04 17.95 -8.79
C ILE A 342 11.17 19.16 -8.53
N VAL A 343 10.55 19.65 -9.58
CA VAL A 343 9.67 20.82 -9.56
C VAL A 343 8.31 20.51 -10.16
N THR A 344 7.32 21.32 -9.84
CA THR A 344 5.95 21.21 -10.35
C THR A 344 5.41 22.56 -10.78
N ASP A 345 4.52 22.56 -11.75
CA ASP A 345 3.69 23.71 -12.12
C ASP A 345 2.20 23.53 -11.86
N GLN A 346 1.79 22.36 -11.31
CA GLN A 346 0.39 22.08 -11.09
C GLN A 346 0.16 21.36 -9.76
N LEU A 347 -0.78 21.89 -8.99
CA LEU A 347 -1.17 21.36 -7.67
C LEU A 347 -2.66 21.03 -7.67
N THR A 348 -3.00 19.93 -7.03
CA THR A 348 -4.38 19.49 -6.87
C THR A 348 -4.68 19.25 -5.39
N LEU A 349 -5.84 19.71 -4.94
CA LEU A 349 -6.35 19.44 -3.60
C LEU A 349 -7.68 18.71 -3.69
N THR A 350 -7.83 17.66 -2.89
CA THR A 350 -9.12 16.99 -2.68
C THR A 350 -9.46 17.00 -1.19
N VAL A 351 -10.66 17.48 -0.87
CA VAL A 351 -11.20 17.59 0.50
C VAL A 351 -12.40 16.66 0.62
N GLY A 352 -12.26 15.59 1.39
CA GLY A 352 -13.34 14.64 1.69
C GLY A 352 -14.00 14.99 3.02
N TYR A 353 -15.32 15.12 3.00
CA TYR A 353 -16.13 15.48 4.15
C TYR A 353 -16.52 14.27 5.00
N ASP A 354 -16.81 14.51 6.28
CA ASP A 354 -17.24 13.45 7.18
C ASP A 354 -18.69 13.04 6.95
N ILE A 355 -19.02 11.79 7.27
CA ILE A 355 -20.38 11.25 7.19
C ILE A 355 -21.36 11.96 8.14
N GLU A 356 -20.86 12.54 9.25
CA GLU A 356 -21.68 13.26 10.21
C GLU A 356 -22.43 14.42 9.55
N ASN A 357 -21.90 15.03 8.49
CA ASN A 357 -22.57 16.09 7.73
C ASN A 357 -23.88 15.64 7.11
N THR A 358 -24.05 14.34 6.84
CA THR A 358 -25.28 13.78 6.26
C THR A 358 -26.16 13.06 7.29
N ALA A 359 -25.63 12.77 8.48
CA ALA A 359 -26.31 11.98 9.50
C ALA A 359 -27.57 12.65 10.05
N SER A 360 -27.59 13.97 10.16
CA SER A 360 -28.74 14.75 10.61
C SER A 360 -29.89 14.87 9.58
N GLY A 361 -29.66 14.44 8.32
CA GLY A 361 -30.62 14.64 7.23
C GLY A 361 -30.82 16.08 6.79
N SER A 362 -30.06 17.03 7.37
CA SER A 362 -30.19 18.49 7.04
C SER A 362 -29.35 18.88 5.80
N TYR A 363 -28.36 18.07 5.41
CA TYR A 363 -27.53 18.34 4.25
C TYR A 363 -28.33 18.25 2.94
N ARG A 364 -28.27 19.31 2.13
CA ARG A 364 -29.04 19.44 0.86
C ARG A 364 -28.15 19.44 -0.38
N GLY A 365 -26.80 19.37 -0.19
CA GLY A 365 -25.87 19.33 -1.30
C GLY A 365 -25.78 17.96 -1.97
N GLU A 366 -24.94 17.87 -2.98
CA GLU A 366 -24.68 16.63 -3.72
C GLU A 366 -23.99 15.59 -2.83
N THR A 367 -24.45 14.33 -2.89
CA THR A 367 -23.91 13.22 -2.12
C THR A 367 -23.36 12.13 -3.04
N VAL A 368 -22.34 11.42 -2.55
CA VAL A 368 -21.78 10.22 -3.20
C VAL A 368 -21.81 9.05 -2.21
N LEU A 369 -21.75 7.84 -2.72
CA LEU A 369 -21.61 6.65 -1.88
C LEU A 369 -20.14 6.40 -1.56
N ASP A 370 -19.84 6.17 -0.29
CA ASP A 370 -18.52 5.70 0.12
C ASP A 370 -18.35 4.21 -0.20
N PRO A 371 -17.14 3.61 -0.03
CA PRO A 371 -16.91 2.18 -0.29
C PRO A 371 -17.77 1.21 0.54
N TYR A 372 -18.47 1.71 1.56
CA TYR A 372 -19.40 0.96 2.41
C TYR A 372 -20.87 1.19 2.05
N GLY A 373 -21.15 1.89 0.95
CA GLY A 373 -22.51 2.20 0.50
C GLY A 373 -23.20 3.31 1.29
N ARG A 374 -22.47 4.07 2.13
CA ARG A 374 -23.05 5.16 2.94
C ARG A 374 -23.02 6.47 2.17
N LYS A 375 -24.07 7.27 2.27
CA LYS A 375 -24.11 8.61 1.66
C LYS A 375 -23.21 9.57 2.45
N ILE A 376 -22.28 10.20 1.73
CA ILE A 376 -21.41 11.28 2.24
C ILE A 376 -21.49 12.47 1.31
N PRO A 377 -21.20 13.71 1.77
CA PRO A 377 -21.11 14.85 0.88
C PRO A 377 -20.08 14.60 -0.24
N LYS A 378 -20.39 15.05 -1.45
CA LYS A 378 -19.40 15.00 -2.54
C LYS A 378 -18.14 15.76 -2.12
N HIS A 379 -16.98 15.16 -2.37
CA HIS A 379 -15.70 15.77 -2.06
C HIS A 379 -15.49 17.07 -2.86
N ALA A 380 -14.89 18.08 -2.23
CA ALA A 380 -14.39 19.25 -2.94
C ALA A 380 -13.07 18.89 -3.63
N HIS A 381 -12.90 19.40 -4.85
CA HIS A 381 -11.73 19.15 -5.67
C HIS A 381 -11.37 20.41 -6.44
N GLY A 382 -10.09 20.75 -6.49
CA GLY A 382 -9.59 21.86 -7.26
C GLY A 382 -8.15 21.67 -7.71
N THR A 383 -7.79 22.35 -8.78
CA THR A 383 -6.44 22.34 -9.36
C THR A 383 -5.98 23.79 -9.60
N ALA A 384 -4.76 24.09 -9.18
CA ALA A 384 -4.09 25.36 -9.48
C ALA A 384 -2.87 25.08 -10.38
N THR A 385 -2.73 25.91 -11.43
CA THR A 385 -1.55 25.92 -12.28
C THR A 385 -0.70 27.13 -11.89
N LEU A 386 0.58 26.88 -11.62
CA LEU A 386 1.57 27.91 -11.32
C LEU A 386 2.19 28.40 -12.63
N GLY A 387 2.45 29.68 -12.75
CA GLY A 387 3.04 30.25 -13.96
C GLY A 387 4.45 29.74 -14.30
N GLN A 388 5.14 29.19 -13.30
CA GLN A 388 6.49 28.64 -13.43
C GLN A 388 6.63 27.36 -12.61
N LYS A 389 7.45 26.44 -13.06
CA LYS A 389 7.83 25.23 -12.31
C LYS A 389 8.62 25.60 -11.06
N THR A 390 8.26 25.04 -9.92
CA THR A 390 8.84 25.43 -8.64
C THR A 390 8.80 24.31 -7.61
N SER A 391 9.69 24.36 -6.63
CA SER A 391 9.65 23.64 -5.35
C SER A 391 9.53 24.59 -4.15
N SER A 392 9.25 25.88 -4.39
CA SER A 392 9.10 26.89 -3.33
C SER A 392 7.95 26.56 -2.41
N VAL A 393 8.25 26.42 -1.10
CA VAL A 393 7.23 26.14 -0.07
C VAL A 393 6.15 27.21 -0.08
N ARG A 394 6.53 28.47 -0.15
CA ARG A 394 5.60 29.60 -0.14
C ARG A 394 4.61 29.51 -1.30
N ARG A 395 5.10 29.39 -2.55
CA ARG A 395 4.25 29.34 -3.75
C ARG A 395 3.30 28.14 -3.73
N ILE A 396 3.81 26.98 -3.31
CA ILE A 396 3.02 25.75 -3.21
C ILE A 396 1.95 25.86 -2.13
N VAL A 397 2.30 26.35 -0.95
CA VAL A 397 1.36 26.56 0.16
C VAL A 397 0.28 27.55 -0.22
N ASP A 398 0.66 28.71 -0.77
CA ASP A 398 -0.30 29.76 -1.17
C ASP A 398 -1.29 29.24 -2.22
N ALA A 399 -0.81 28.50 -3.22
CA ALA A 399 -1.66 27.91 -4.26
C ALA A 399 -2.62 26.85 -3.70
N VAL A 400 -2.13 25.94 -2.84
CA VAL A 400 -2.98 24.89 -2.24
C VAL A 400 -4.01 25.47 -1.28
N LEU A 401 -3.63 26.49 -0.49
CA LEU A 401 -4.57 27.19 0.38
C LEU A 401 -5.61 27.99 -0.44
N GLY A 402 -5.21 28.59 -1.56
CA GLY A 402 -6.13 29.23 -2.49
C GLY A 402 -7.20 28.26 -3.02
N ILE A 403 -6.79 27.03 -3.40
CA ILE A 403 -7.76 25.98 -3.79
C ILE A 403 -8.70 25.64 -2.62
N TYR A 404 -8.14 25.53 -1.40
CA TYR A 404 -8.93 25.20 -0.22
C TYR A 404 -10.00 26.28 0.06
N ASP A 405 -9.58 27.54 0.09
CA ASP A 405 -10.43 28.68 0.39
C ASP A 405 -11.53 28.89 -0.66
N GLU A 406 -11.26 28.52 -1.93
CA GLU A 406 -12.24 28.61 -3.02
C GLU A 406 -13.23 27.43 -3.06
N LYS A 407 -12.74 26.21 -2.81
CA LYS A 407 -13.53 24.99 -3.09
C LYS A 407 -14.13 24.33 -1.87
N ALA A 408 -13.52 24.46 -0.68
CA ALA A 408 -14.02 23.80 0.52
C ALA A 408 -15.23 24.53 1.11
N ASP A 409 -16.28 23.79 1.45
CA ASP A 409 -17.46 24.34 2.13
C ASP A 409 -17.15 24.58 3.62
N PRO A 410 -17.16 25.85 4.11
CA PRO A 410 -16.83 26.18 5.49
C PRO A 410 -17.85 25.67 6.52
N LYS A 411 -19.02 25.20 6.09
CA LYS A 411 -20.07 24.65 6.96
C LYS A 411 -19.91 23.16 7.23
N LEU A 412 -19.06 22.48 6.46
CA LEU A 412 -18.88 21.04 6.52
C LEU A 412 -17.63 20.65 7.29
N THR A 413 -17.74 19.59 8.08
CA THR A 413 -16.59 18.98 8.74
C THR A 413 -15.83 18.08 7.77
N VAL A 414 -14.51 18.19 7.82
CA VAL A 414 -13.56 17.49 6.94
C VAL A 414 -13.06 16.21 7.59
N ARG A 415 -12.93 15.14 6.80
CA ARG A 415 -12.41 13.84 7.24
C ARG A 415 -11.15 13.40 6.52
N ARG A 416 -11.00 13.79 5.27
CA ARG A 416 -9.87 13.37 4.43
C ARG A 416 -9.33 14.54 3.64
N LEU A 417 -8.01 14.62 3.56
CA LEU A 417 -7.29 15.60 2.75
C LEU A 417 -6.29 14.89 1.85
N THR A 418 -6.16 15.35 0.62
CA THR A 418 -5.13 14.86 -0.31
C THR A 418 -4.59 16.04 -1.11
N VAL A 419 -3.27 16.26 -1.02
CA VAL A 419 -2.52 17.25 -1.78
C VAL A 419 -1.65 16.51 -2.79
N THR A 420 -1.72 16.90 -4.05
CA THR A 420 -0.94 16.27 -5.14
C THR A 420 -0.21 17.34 -5.93
N ALA A 421 1.08 17.14 -6.12
CA ALA A 421 1.91 17.87 -7.09
C ALA A 421 1.96 17.05 -8.37
N ASN A 422 1.54 17.63 -9.49
CA ASN A 422 1.48 17.01 -10.81
C ASN A 422 2.53 17.60 -11.75
N ARG A 423 2.64 17.02 -12.96
CA ARG A 423 3.55 17.50 -14.02
C ARG A 423 4.98 17.68 -13.51
N LEU A 424 5.44 16.70 -12.78
CA LEU A 424 6.78 16.73 -12.19
C LEU A 424 7.85 16.71 -13.28
N MET A 425 8.90 17.48 -13.06
CA MET A 425 10.07 17.53 -13.92
C MET A 425 11.33 17.61 -13.04
N ARG A 426 12.46 17.12 -13.54
CA ARG A 426 13.73 17.33 -12.85
C ARG A 426 14.11 18.82 -12.88
N GLU A 427 14.65 19.33 -11.80
CA GLU A 427 15.05 20.73 -11.68
C GLU A 427 16.05 21.11 -12.78
N GLU A 428 17.00 20.24 -13.10
CA GLU A 428 17.98 20.44 -14.17
C GLU A 428 17.36 20.54 -15.57
N GLU A 429 16.26 19.81 -15.81
CA GLU A 429 15.52 19.87 -17.07
C GLU A 429 14.69 21.15 -17.16
N ALA A 430 14.08 21.54 -16.02
CA ALA A 430 13.31 22.79 -15.95
C ALA A 430 14.17 24.03 -16.18
N LEU A 431 15.44 24.02 -15.78
CA LEU A 431 16.39 25.12 -16.04
C LEU A 431 16.83 25.22 -17.52
N ARG A 432 16.66 24.14 -18.28
CA ARG A 432 16.97 24.10 -19.73
C ARG A 432 15.74 24.38 -20.59
N ASP A 433 14.56 24.33 -20.03
CA ASP A 433 13.31 24.63 -20.74
C ASP A 433 13.26 26.16 -20.95
N PRO A 434 13.21 26.66 -22.19
CA PRO A 434 13.21 28.11 -22.42
C PRO A 434 11.99 28.70 -21.71
N GLU A 435 12.24 29.66 -20.84
CA GLU A 435 11.17 30.42 -20.18
C GLU A 435 10.21 30.94 -21.26
N GLN A 436 8.91 30.75 -21.02
CA GLN A 436 7.91 31.35 -21.88
C GLN A 436 8.20 32.85 -21.94
N PRO A 437 8.34 33.44 -23.15
CA PRO A 437 8.67 34.83 -23.27
C PRO A 437 7.65 35.65 -22.48
N VAL A 438 8.13 36.43 -21.53
CA VAL A 438 7.28 37.39 -20.79
C VAL A 438 6.77 38.37 -21.81
N GLN A 439 5.47 38.39 -22.05
CA GLN A 439 4.85 39.36 -22.94
C GLN A 439 4.91 40.73 -22.25
N PHE A 440 5.84 41.56 -22.70
CA PHE A 440 5.95 42.93 -22.18
C PHE A 440 4.78 43.78 -22.69
N SER A 441 4.17 44.56 -21.82
CA SER A 441 3.27 45.62 -22.23
C SER A 441 4.10 46.82 -22.74
N LEU A 442 3.68 47.44 -23.80
CA LEU A 442 4.29 48.66 -24.36
C LEU A 442 4.36 49.85 -23.36
N PHE A 443 3.63 49.74 -22.24
CA PHE A 443 3.51 50.78 -21.22
C PHE A 443 4.32 50.47 -19.95
N ASP A 444 5.01 49.33 -19.88
CA ASP A 444 5.79 48.94 -18.71
C ASP A 444 7.19 49.59 -18.74
N ASP A 445 7.67 50.08 -17.60
CA ASP A 445 9.06 50.56 -17.44
C ASP A 445 10.02 49.35 -17.36
N PRO A 446 10.85 49.09 -18.39
CA PRO A 446 11.76 47.94 -18.42
C PRO A 446 12.73 47.91 -17.22
N ALA A 447 13.15 49.09 -16.73
CA ALA A 447 14.07 49.20 -15.59
C ALA A 447 13.38 48.88 -14.25
N ALA A 448 12.09 49.17 -14.13
CA ALA A 448 11.29 48.79 -12.95
C ALA A 448 11.03 47.27 -12.92
N GLN A 449 10.73 46.67 -14.06
CA GLN A 449 10.55 45.24 -14.20
C GLN A 449 11.83 44.44 -13.93
N GLU A 450 12.95 44.86 -14.48
CA GLU A 450 14.24 44.20 -14.21
C GLU A 450 14.59 44.25 -12.71
N ARG A 451 14.31 45.37 -12.05
CA ARG A 451 14.46 45.47 -10.58
C ARG A 451 13.54 44.53 -9.83
N GLN A 452 12.28 44.36 -10.27
CA GLN A 452 11.33 43.42 -9.66
C GLN A 452 11.75 41.97 -9.86
N LEU A 453 12.19 41.61 -11.08
CA LEU A 453 12.71 40.28 -11.39
C LEU A 453 13.92 39.93 -10.51
N ARG A 454 14.92 40.80 -10.43
CA ARG A 454 16.10 40.59 -9.57
C ARG A 454 15.75 40.49 -8.07
N GLN A 455 14.76 41.25 -7.61
CA GLN A 455 14.27 41.13 -6.23
C GLN A 455 13.54 39.81 -5.97
N GLU A 456 12.76 39.34 -6.94
CA GLU A 456 12.06 38.07 -6.82
C GLU A 456 13.04 36.89 -6.90
N GLU A 457 14.03 36.92 -7.77
CA GLU A 457 15.12 35.94 -7.83
C GLU A 457 15.90 35.88 -6.51
N ALA A 458 16.25 37.02 -5.95
CA ALA A 458 16.96 37.09 -4.68
C ALA A 458 16.13 36.54 -3.51
N LYS A 459 14.81 36.76 -3.53
CA LYS A 459 13.88 36.18 -2.54
C LYS A 459 13.79 34.68 -2.70
N GLN A 460 13.69 34.18 -3.93
CA GLN A 460 13.62 32.72 -4.23
C GLN A 460 14.91 32.04 -3.81
N GLU A 461 16.08 32.63 -4.12
CA GLU A 461 17.38 32.07 -3.70
C GLU A 461 17.53 32.05 -2.17
N ARG A 462 17.10 33.10 -1.49
CA ARG A 462 17.09 33.12 0.00
C ARG A 462 16.15 32.07 0.58
N GLU A 463 14.95 31.93 0.02
CA GLU A 463 13.99 30.91 0.45
C GLU A 463 14.56 29.50 0.26
N ARG A 464 15.16 29.25 -0.90
CA ARG A 464 15.81 27.97 -1.21
C ARG A 464 16.90 27.59 -0.20
N ARG A 465 17.79 28.52 0.13
CA ARG A 465 18.85 28.30 1.14
C ARG A 465 18.25 27.96 2.51
N ILE A 466 17.18 28.64 2.90
CA ILE A 466 16.48 28.34 4.15
C ILE A 466 15.86 26.94 4.09
N GLN A 467 15.21 26.56 3.00
CA GLN A 467 14.59 25.24 2.83
C GLN A 467 15.64 24.11 2.85
N GLU A 468 16.77 24.30 2.18
CA GLU A 468 17.90 23.35 2.19
C GLU A 468 18.48 23.17 3.61
N ALA A 469 18.64 24.26 4.35
CA ALA A 469 19.08 24.23 5.73
C ALA A 469 18.07 23.48 6.64
N LEU A 470 16.77 23.75 6.48
CA LEU A 470 15.68 23.05 7.18
C LEU A 470 15.70 21.56 6.89
N LEU A 471 15.87 21.18 5.61
CA LEU A 471 15.97 19.81 5.18
C LEU A 471 17.20 19.11 5.79
N GLY A 472 18.35 19.78 5.78
CA GLY A 472 19.59 19.31 6.43
C GLY A 472 19.42 19.03 7.92
N ILE A 473 18.77 19.96 8.65
CA ILE A 473 18.48 19.80 10.07
C ILE A 473 17.52 18.61 10.29
N LYS A 474 16.45 18.50 9.51
CA LYS A 474 15.48 17.40 9.61
C LYS A 474 16.12 16.04 9.30
N LYS A 475 17.03 15.95 8.34
CA LYS A 475 17.79 14.73 8.02
C LYS A 475 18.72 14.32 9.17
N LYS A 476 19.41 15.26 9.77
CA LYS A 476 20.41 14.98 10.81
C LYS A 476 19.81 14.71 12.18
N TYR A 477 18.75 15.44 12.55
CA TYR A 477 18.19 15.43 13.90
C TYR A 477 16.75 14.93 13.99
N GLY A 478 16.17 14.49 12.85
CA GLY A 478 14.81 13.97 12.76
C GLY A 478 13.78 15.02 12.30
N LYS A 479 12.68 14.52 11.77
CA LYS A 479 11.64 15.36 11.12
C LYS A 479 11.01 16.41 12.05
N ASN A 480 11.04 16.18 13.36
CA ASN A 480 10.50 17.10 14.39
C ASN A 480 11.54 18.04 15.00
N ALA A 481 12.80 17.99 14.56
CA ALA A 481 13.86 18.85 15.09
C ALA A 481 13.58 20.36 14.86
N ILE A 482 12.89 20.67 13.76
CA ILE A 482 12.46 22.03 13.44
C ILE A 482 11.08 21.98 12.76
N LEU A 483 10.17 22.77 13.26
CA LEU A 483 8.77 22.85 12.81
C LEU A 483 8.36 24.31 12.61
N SER A 484 7.36 24.53 11.75
CA SER A 484 6.72 25.84 11.66
C SER A 484 5.90 26.15 12.93
N GLY A 485 5.73 27.42 13.29
CA GLY A 485 4.91 27.79 14.45
C GLY A 485 3.47 27.29 14.38
N GLY A 486 2.91 27.15 13.17
CA GLY A 486 1.59 26.57 12.93
C GLY A 486 1.46 25.14 13.43
N SER A 487 2.53 24.34 13.43
CA SER A 487 2.50 22.95 13.89
C SER A 487 2.33 22.78 15.41
N TYR A 488 2.24 23.88 16.16
CA TYR A 488 1.94 23.89 17.59
C TYR A 488 0.52 24.36 17.92
N LEU A 489 -0.25 24.77 16.90
CA LEU A 489 -1.64 25.19 17.08
C LEU A 489 -2.56 23.98 17.30
N ASP A 490 -3.72 24.23 17.89
CA ASP A 490 -4.75 23.21 18.09
C ASP A 490 -5.25 22.70 16.72
N GLY A 491 -5.26 21.40 16.56
CA GLY A 491 -5.62 20.72 15.30
C GLY A 491 -4.44 20.46 14.37
N ALA A 492 -3.22 20.94 14.66
CA ALA A 492 -2.03 20.58 13.90
C ALA A 492 -1.70 19.09 14.01
N THR A 493 -1.26 18.47 12.90
CA THR A 493 -0.99 17.02 12.84
C THR A 493 0.45 16.69 12.49
N ALA A 494 1.27 17.64 12.04
CA ALA A 494 2.62 17.39 11.52
C ALA A 494 3.52 16.67 12.52
N ARG A 495 3.46 17.03 13.81
CA ARG A 495 4.29 16.41 14.86
C ARG A 495 4.02 14.92 15.02
N GLU A 496 2.75 14.52 14.98
CA GLU A 496 2.35 13.10 15.08
C GLU A 496 2.65 12.37 13.78
N ARG A 497 2.37 12.98 12.62
CA ARG A 497 2.68 12.41 11.31
C ARG A 497 4.18 12.14 11.13
N ASN A 498 5.02 13.03 11.59
CA ASN A 498 6.48 12.86 11.51
C ASN A 498 7.00 11.68 12.35
N ARG A 499 6.21 11.20 13.32
CA ARG A 499 6.48 9.99 14.13
C ARG A 499 5.85 8.72 13.53
N GLN A 500 5.35 8.81 12.31
CA GLN A 500 4.68 7.68 11.63
C GLN A 500 5.48 7.24 10.41
N ILE A 501 5.39 5.96 10.10
CA ILE A 501 5.85 5.36 8.86
C ILE A 501 4.62 4.74 8.20
N GLY A 502 4.32 5.13 6.94
CA GLY A 502 3.14 4.65 6.24
C GLY A 502 1.80 4.94 6.93
N GLY A 503 1.73 6.01 7.76
CA GLY A 503 0.53 6.39 8.51
C GLY A 503 0.30 5.63 9.82
N HIS A 504 1.27 4.82 10.28
CA HIS A 504 1.23 4.06 11.52
C HIS A 504 2.41 4.45 12.41
N LYS A 505 2.34 4.14 13.72
CA LYS A 505 3.44 4.40 14.66
C LYS A 505 4.74 3.77 14.18
N ALA A 506 5.84 4.54 14.25
CA ALA A 506 7.18 4.08 13.84
C ALA A 506 7.75 3.02 14.78
#